data_80e3830b983493a84f7a15a5c6e6337c
#
_entry.id   80e3830b983493a84f7a15a5c6e6337c
#
_cell.length_a   1.000
_cell.length_b   1.000
_cell.length_c   1.000
_cell.angle_alpha   90.00
_cell.angle_beta   90.00
_cell.angle_gamma   90.00
#
_symmetry.space_group_name_H-M   'P 1'
#
loop_
_entity.id
_entity.type
_entity.pdbx_description
1 polymer ?
#
loop_
_entity_poly.entity_id
_entity_poly.type
_entity_poly.pdbx_seq_one_letter_code
_entity_poly.pdbx_strand_id
1 'polypeptide(L)'
;MTRFLSGATVLIGGLALLSFAAPSYALPLTLTPEGTSLGLTLTTFVNGYNLGNYGPLAQGITAGGKVITGSVGNGTIYVFNDADNQTLGDAVSSIPYACQTGNCNWAMATAGGEVYGAQAFGGIYEHFASDGSFTPIPNLQADNLYGYLGLWGNPVNGHLIGASNQGLVDIDPLAGTYRVINNGLYPDGVSVSPDGATAFVENGGVIQSYSIADGSLTHTYFTGHSPDGTGVIIGGPLNGDIVVNNNDGTLGLLDPTKADGDPNQFVIIADGGSRGDFVSPDTNNGTLFISQVESVQRLSCGPGCSIGVAAATPEPGTLGMLFGAGLAALAFRRRRK
;
A
#
# COMPACT_ATOMS: atom_id res chain seq x y z
N MET A 1 75.51 -50.09 7.64
CA MET A 1 74.50 -50.37 6.56
C MET A 1 73.19 -49.78 6.93
N THR A 2 72.93 -48.61 6.44
CA THR A 2 71.74 -47.82 6.80
C THR A 2 70.90 -47.59 5.50
N ARG A 3 69.68 -48.14 5.47
CA ARG A 3 68.79 -48.05 4.32
C ARG A 3 67.88 -46.82 4.53
N PHE A 4 67.91 -45.85 3.63
CA PHE A 4 66.96 -44.77 3.53
C PHE A 4 65.70 -45.26 2.79
N LEU A 5 64.54 -45.10 3.40
CA LEU A 5 63.22 -45.24 2.79
C LEU A 5 62.73 -43.79 2.42
N SER A 6 62.58 -43.56 1.14
CA SER A 6 61.98 -42.33 0.62
C SER A 6 60.46 -42.49 0.62
N GLY A 7 59.79 -41.64 1.38
CA GLY A 7 58.33 -41.53 1.37
C GLY A 7 57.87 -40.53 0.30
N ALA A 8 57.04 -41.00 -0.63
CA ALA A 8 56.37 -40.15 -1.61
C ALA A 8 55.08 -39.58 -0.98
N THR A 9 55.03 -38.26 -0.86
CA THR A 9 53.84 -37.54 -0.41
C THR A 9 52.95 -37.28 -1.62
N VAL A 10 51.77 -37.91 -1.66
CA VAL A 10 50.74 -37.64 -2.65
C VAL A 10 49.92 -36.46 -2.16
N LEU A 11 50.04 -35.32 -2.83
CA LEU A 11 49.15 -34.15 -2.61
C LEU A 11 47.85 -34.38 -3.38
N ILE A 12 46.77 -34.70 -2.66
CA ILE A 12 45.40 -34.70 -3.21
C ILE A 12 44.88 -33.26 -3.15
N GLY A 13 44.94 -32.57 -4.28
CA GLY A 13 44.34 -31.27 -4.45
C GLY A 13 42.81 -31.39 -4.45
N GLY A 14 42.17 -31.00 -3.36
CA GLY A 14 40.73 -30.91 -3.29
C GLY A 14 40.23 -29.71 -4.13
N LEU A 15 39.56 -30.01 -5.25
CA LEU A 15 38.83 -29.01 -6.04
C LEU A 15 37.56 -28.64 -5.25
N ALA A 16 37.59 -27.50 -4.54
CA ALA A 16 36.38 -26.93 -3.95
C ALA A 16 35.49 -26.37 -5.06
N LEU A 17 34.44 -27.11 -5.41
CA LEU A 17 33.35 -26.60 -6.23
C LEU A 17 32.62 -25.53 -5.43
N LEU A 18 32.96 -24.25 -5.68
CA LEU A 18 32.16 -23.11 -5.28
C LEU A 18 30.85 -23.17 -6.09
N SER A 19 29.82 -23.77 -5.53
CA SER A 19 28.47 -23.62 -6.03
C SER A 19 28.04 -22.16 -5.75
N PHE A 20 28.13 -21.31 -6.74
CA PHE A 20 27.44 -20.05 -6.74
C PHE A 20 25.94 -20.38 -6.76
N ALA A 21 25.27 -20.26 -5.63
CA ALA A 21 23.82 -20.20 -5.63
C ALA A 21 23.44 -19.01 -6.50
N ALA A 22 22.81 -19.26 -7.65
CA ALA A 22 22.20 -18.20 -8.43
C ALA A 22 21.20 -17.50 -7.48
N PRO A 23 21.12 -16.16 -7.49
CA PRO A 23 20.07 -15.48 -6.77
C PRO A 23 18.74 -16.06 -7.25
N SER A 24 17.99 -16.66 -6.33
CA SER A 24 16.62 -17.07 -6.61
C SER A 24 15.81 -15.79 -6.71
N TYR A 25 15.63 -15.31 -7.93
CA TYR A 25 14.60 -14.28 -8.17
C TYR A 25 13.28 -14.90 -7.73
N ALA A 26 12.56 -14.21 -6.85
CA ALA A 26 11.19 -14.57 -6.57
C ALA A 26 10.43 -14.57 -7.90
N LEU A 27 9.61 -15.61 -8.13
CA LEU A 27 8.75 -15.62 -9.30
C LEU A 27 7.80 -14.42 -9.20
N PRO A 28 7.42 -13.81 -10.32
CA PRO A 28 6.49 -12.69 -10.29
C PRO A 28 5.13 -13.17 -9.75
N LEU A 29 4.53 -12.36 -8.90
CA LEU A 29 3.16 -12.57 -8.43
C LEU A 29 2.23 -12.74 -9.65
N THR A 30 1.44 -13.81 -9.70
CA THR A 30 0.56 -14.17 -10.82
C THR A 30 -0.85 -14.46 -10.34
N LEU A 31 -1.86 -14.05 -11.11
CA LEU A 31 -3.26 -14.31 -10.77
C LEU A 31 -3.56 -15.82 -10.77
N THR A 32 -4.31 -16.25 -9.77
CA THR A 32 -4.94 -17.57 -9.75
C THR A 32 -6.14 -17.62 -10.70
N PRO A 33 -6.72 -18.82 -10.96
CA PRO A 33 -8.00 -18.93 -11.66
C PRO A 33 -9.12 -18.11 -11.00
N GLU A 34 -9.16 -18.08 -9.66
CA GLU A 34 -10.12 -17.28 -8.88
C GLU A 34 -9.95 -15.79 -9.16
N GLY A 35 -8.72 -15.25 -9.06
CA GLY A 35 -8.44 -13.85 -9.36
C GLY A 35 -8.81 -13.48 -10.80
N THR A 36 -8.51 -14.37 -11.75
CA THR A 36 -8.89 -14.19 -13.15
C THR A 36 -10.41 -14.21 -13.34
N SER A 37 -11.12 -15.10 -12.66
CA SER A 37 -12.59 -15.20 -12.75
C SER A 37 -13.32 -13.98 -12.21
N LEU A 38 -12.71 -13.26 -11.26
CA LEU A 38 -13.18 -11.97 -10.74
C LEU A 38 -12.90 -10.80 -11.69
N GLY A 39 -12.28 -11.06 -12.85
CA GLY A 39 -11.94 -10.03 -13.83
C GLY A 39 -10.75 -9.16 -13.41
N LEU A 40 -9.95 -9.62 -12.45
CA LEU A 40 -8.75 -8.92 -12.02
C LEU A 40 -7.64 -9.03 -13.06
N THR A 41 -6.75 -8.05 -13.08
CA THR A 41 -5.52 -8.04 -13.88
C THR A 41 -4.36 -7.56 -12.99
N LEU A 42 -3.16 -8.05 -13.28
CA LEU A 42 -1.97 -7.73 -12.53
C LEU A 42 -0.86 -7.30 -13.49
N THR A 43 -0.27 -6.13 -13.25
CA THR A 43 0.85 -5.59 -14.03
C THR A 43 1.96 -5.15 -13.10
N THR A 44 3.19 -5.04 -13.60
CA THR A 44 4.28 -4.45 -12.83
C THR A 44 4.21 -2.93 -12.95
N PHE A 45 4.04 -2.22 -11.84
CA PHE A 45 4.16 -0.77 -11.82
C PHE A 45 5.63 -0.35 -11.88
N VAL A 46 6.45 -0.83 -10.94
CA VAL A 46 7.89 -0.56 -10.91
C VAL A 46 8.66 -1.76 -10.36
N ASN A 47 9.86 -2.01 -10.86
CA ASN A 47 10.76 -3.06 -10.43
C ASN A 47 12.18 -2.55 -10.15
N GLY A 48 13.04 -3.44 -9.64
CA GLY A 48 14.46 -3.16 -9.41
C GLY A 48 14.80 -2.68 -8.01
N TYR A 49 13.91 -2.85 -7.04
CA TYR A 49 14.19 -2.61 -5.62
C TYR A 49 15.05 -3.74 -5.04
N ASN A 50 16.27 -3.88 -5.48
CA ASN A 50 17.19 -4.88 -4.93
C ASN A 50 17.81 -4.37 -3.61
N LEU A 51 17.02 -4.19 -2.56
CA LEU A 51 17.39 -3.46 -1.35
C LEU A 51 17.25 -4.29 -0.06
N GLY A 52 17.30 -5.60 -0.16
CA GLY A 52 17.19 -6.51 0.99
C GLY A 52 15.80 -7.12 1.15
N ASN A 53 15.45 -7.54 2.36
CA ASN A 53 14.25 -8.36 2.62
C ASN A 53 12.92 -7.58 2.57
N TYR A 54 12.99 -6.24 2.48
CA TYR A 54 11.82 -5.37 2.58
C TYR A 54 11.80 -4.41 1.42
N GLY A 55 11.38 -4.54 0.32
CA GLY A 55 11.41 -3.68 -0.85
C GLY A 55 10.79 -2.29 -0.68
N PRO A 56 10.03 -1.83 -1.67
CA PRO A 56 9.18 -0.65 -1.53
C PRO A 56 8.03 -1.00 -0.60
N LEU A 57 7.84 -0.26 0.49
CA LEU A 57 6.74 -0.54 1.39
C LEU A 57 5.45 0.10 0.90
N ALA A 58 5.06 1.23 1.45
CA ALA A 58 3.83 1.89 1.06
C ALA A 58 4.01 2.85 -0.13
N GLN A 59 2.93 3.10 -0.82
CA GLN A 59 2.83 4.08 -1.91
C GLN A 59 1.76 5.11 -1.59
N GLY A 60 1.99 6.34 -2.04
CA GLY A 60 0.96 7.37 -2.10
C GLY A 60 0.90 8.01 -3.48
N ILE A 61 -0.27 8.41 -3.93
CA ILE A 61 -0.45 9.07 -5.21
C ILE A 61 -1.01 10.48 -5.02
N THR A 62 -0.37 11.46 -5.64
CA THR A 62 -0.88 12.84 -5.68
C THR A 62 -1.99 12.98 -6.71
N ALA A 63 -2.88 13.95 -6.53
CA ALA A 63 -3.91 14.27 -7.51
C ALA A 63 -3.33 14.61 -8.92
N GLY A 64 -2.06 15.01 -8.98
CA GLY A 64 -1.34 15.29 -10.22
C GLY A 64 -0.73 14.04 -10.89
N GLY A 65 -1.00 12.82 -10.42
CA GLY A 65 -0.50 11.57 -11.01
C GLY A 65 0.98 11.31 -10.75
N LYS A 66 1.50 11.73 -9.58
CA LYS A 66 2.82 11.34 -9.10
C LYS A 66 2.68 10.30 -8.01
N VAL A 67 3.31 9.15 -8.20
CA VAL A 67 3.38 8.07 -7.22
C VAL A 67 4.66 8.21 -6.42
N ILE A 68 4.52 8.34 -5.11
CA ILE A 68 5.63 8.48 -4.17
C ILE A 68 5.80 7.13 -3.46
N THR A 69 7.00 6.61 -3.41
CA THR A 69 7.31 5.36 -2.72
C THR A 69 8.49 5.54 -1.78
N GLY A 70 8.42 4.94 -0.62
CA GLY A 70 9.56 4.78 0.27
C GLY A 70 10.31 3.49 -0.04
N SER A 71 11.61 3.48 0.15
CA SER A 71 12.43 2.28 0.00
C SER A 71 13.11 1.95 1.33
N VAL A 72 12.87 0.74 1.81
CA VAL A 72 13.66 0.16 2.92
C VAL A 72 15.10 -0.05 2.47
N GLY A 73 16.01 -0.22 3.29
CA GLY A 73 17.39 -0.55 2.96
C GLY A 73 18.28 0.63 2.57
N ASN A 74 17.85 1.55 1.71
CA ASN A 74 18.62 2.75 1.41
C ASN A 74 17.96 4.07 1.86
N GLY A 75 16.72 4.01 2.38
CA GLY A 75 16.01 5.18 2.87
C GLY A 75 15.65 6.22 1.82
N THR A 76 15.66 5.84 0.55
CA THR A 76 15.37 6.76 -0.54
C THR A 76 13.87 6.87 -0.77
N ILE A 77 13.38 8.09 -0.91
CA ILE A 77 12.05 8.37 -1.47
C ILE A 77 12.20 8.46 -2.98
N TYR A 78 11.41 7.71 -3.73
CA TYR A 78 11.32 7.76 -5.18
C TYR A 78 9.97 8.33 -5.60
N VAL A 79 9.97 9.09 -6.69
CA VAL A 79 8.77 9.62 -7.32
C VAL A 79 8.71 9.13 -8.75
N PHE A 80 7.57 8.55 -9.13
CA PHE A 80 7.32 8.04 -10.47
C PHE A 80 6.16 8.76 -11.13
N ASN A 81 6.08 8.69 -12.46
CA ASN A 81 4.82 8.93 -13.14
C ASN A 81 3.86 7.75 -12.88
N ASP A 82 2.57 8.00 -12.93
CA ASP A 82 1.56 6.94 -12.85
C ASP A 82 1.47 6.17 -14.17
N ALA A 83 2.43 5.27 -14.39
CA ALA A 83 2.55 4.41 -15.56
C ALA A 83 3.20 3.09 -15.19
N ASP A 84 2.82 2.01 -15.86
CA ASP A 84 3.36 0.68 -15.62
C ASP A 84 4.71 0.43 -16.32
N ASN A 85 5.37 -0.67 -15.94
CA ASN A 85 6.63 -1.19 -16.50
C ASN A 85 7.83 -0.24 -16.30
N GLN A 86 7.87 0.47 -15.18
CA GLN A 86 9.00 1.32 -14.81
C GLN A 86 10.08 0.52 -14.06
N THR A 87 11.26 1.09 -14.01
CA THR A 87 12.40 0.68 -13.18
C THR A 87 12.78 1.83 -12.24
N LEU A 88 13.65 1.59 -11.27
CA LEU A 88 14.17 2.68 -10.42
C LEU A 88 14.84 3.80 -11.22
N GLY A 89 15.39 3.48 -12.41
CA GLY A 89 15.99 4.47 -13.30
C GLY A 89 14.97 5.42 -13.96
N ASP A 90 13.69 5.09 -13.95
CA ASP A 90 12.61 5.90 -14.51
C ASP A 90 12.00 6.87 -13.50
N ALA A 91 12.51 6.88 -12.25
CA ALA A 91 12.08 7.83 -11.24
C ALA A 91 12.31 9.26 -11.73
N VAL A 92 11.26 10.09 -11.71
CA VAL A 92 11.33 11.51 -12.11
C VAL A 92 12.01 12.38 -11.05
N SER A 93 12.03 11.88 -9.80
CA SER A 93 12.74 12.48 -8.67
C SER A 93 13.15 11.39 -7.68
N SER A 94 14.22 11.63 -6.91
CA SER A 94 14.60 10.81 -5.77
C SER A 94 15.26 11.65 -4.69
N ILE A 95 14.93 11.36 -3.44
CA ILE A 95 15.52 12.00 -2.26
C ILE A 95 16.27 10.93 -1.47
N PRO A 96 17.59 10.83 -1.61
CA PRO A 96 18.39 9.83 -0.92
C PRO A 96 18.52 10.16 0.58
N TYR A 97 18.73 9.12 1.40
CA TYR A 97 18.98 9.26 2.84
C TYR A 97 17.85 9.98 3.60
N ALA A 98 16.61 9.72 3.21
CA ALA A 98 15.44 10.29 3.88
C ALA A 98 15.17 9.68 5.28
N CYS A 99 15.93 8.67 5.69
CA CYS A 99 15.79 8.05 7.01
C CYS A 99 16.07 9.02 8.15
N GLN A 100 15.10 9.20 9.03
CA GLN A 100 15.20 10.07 10.21
C GLN A 100 15.46 9.27 11.49
N THR A 101 14.95 8.05 11.60
CA THR A 101 14.95 7.23 12.82
C THR A 101 15.97 6.09 12.80
N GLY A 102 16.73 5.92 11.70
CA GLY A 102 17.56 4.74 11.46
C GLY A 102 16.80 3.51 11.00
N ASN A 103 15.47 3.59 10.96
CA ASN A 103 14.57 2.62 10.33
C ASN A 103 13.96 3.27 9.09
N CYS A 104 14.27 2.75 7.92
CA CYS A 104 13.88 3.34 6.64
C CYS A 104 12.52 2.84 6.11
N ASN A 105 11.73 2.21 6.94
CA ASN A 105 10.36 1.82 6.59
C ASN A 105 9.46 3.06 6.59
N TRP A 106 8.79 3.30 5.48
CA TRP A 106 7.80 4.36 5.36
C TRP A 106 6.40 3.78 5.28
N ALA A 107 5.54 4.19 6.22
CA ALA A 107 4.11 4.12 6.02
C ALA A 107 3.69 5.33 5.18
N MET A 108 2.86 5.11 4.15
CA MET A 108 2.33 6.18 3.31
C MET A 108 0.85 5.96 3.02
N ALA A 109 0.13 7.03 2.83
CA ALA A 109 -1.28 7.02 2.44
C ALA A 109 -1.63 8.21 1.56
N THR A 110 -2.62 8.02 0.70
CA THR A 110 -3.29 9.11 -0.01
C THR A 110 -4.57 9.48 0.75
N ALA A 111 -4.72 10.75 1.10
CA ALA A 111 -5.92 11.28 1.73
C ALA A 111 -6.24 12.67 1.16
N GLY A 112 -7.47 12.90 0.73
CA GLY A 112 -7.88 14.16 0.13
C GLY A 112 -7.13 14.56 -1.16
N GLY A 113 -6.51 13.59 -1.85
CA GLY A 113 -5.68 13.83 -3.05
C GLY A 113 -4.23 14.23 -2.74
N GLU A 114 -3.85 14.24 -1.48
CA GLU A 114 -2.51 14.54 -0.99
C GLU A 114 -1.84 13.28 -0.43
N VAL A 115 -0.50 13.24 -0.40
CA VAL A 115 0.27 12.13 0.12
C VAL A 115 0.82 12.47 1.49
N TYR A 116 0.60 11.58 2.44
CA TYR A 116 1.11 11.67 3.79
C TYR A 116 1.89 10.41 4.14
N GLY A 117 2.76 10.52 5.15
CA GLY A 117 3.47 9.34 5.65
C GLY A 117 4.22 9.62 6.92
N ALA A 118 4.84 8.56 7.44
CA ALA A 118 5.78 8.63 8.55
C ALA A 118 6.78 7.49 8.42
N GLN A 119 8.00 7.71 8.92
CA GLN A 119 8.90 6.57 9.12
C GLN A 119 8.41 5.73 10.30
N ALA A 120 8.45 4.42 10.11
CA ALA A 120 8.07 3.47 11.16
C ALA A 120 8.94 3.62 12.42
N PHE A 121 8.37 3.23 13.55
CA PHE A 121 9.02 3.16 14.85
C PHE A 121 9.58 4.50 15.36
N GLY A 122 8.82 5.56 15.19
CA GLY A 122 9.08 6.85 15.81
C GLY A 122 9.34 8.02 14.85
N GLY A 123 9.06 7.84 13.55
CA GLY A 123 9.10 8.94 12.59
C GLY A 123 7.94 9.93 12.79
N ILE A 124 8.20 11.20 12.50
CA ILE A 124 7.15 12.22 12.50
C ILE A 124 6.21 12.01 11.32
N TYR A 125 4.96 12.44 11.46
CA TYR A 125 4.02 12.48 10.35
C TYR A 125 4.31 13.67 9.44
N GLU A 126 4.33 13.41 8.15
CA GLU A 126 4.77 14.33 7.11
C GLU A 126 3.79 14.38 5.94
N HIS A 127 3.71 15.55 5.30
CA HIS A 127 3.04 15.79 4.05
C HIS A 127 4.07 15.80 2.93
N PHE A 128 3.86 15.04 1.86
CA PHE A 128 4.74 14.93 0.71
C PHE A 128 4.28 15.79 -0.45
N ALA A 129 5.18 16.60 -0.99
CA ALA A 129 4.97 17.30 -2.25
C ALA A 129 5.17 16.36 -3.46
N SER A 130 4.74 16.80 -4.64
CA SER A 130 4.80 16.00 -5.87
C SER A 130 6.21 15.69 -6.39
N ASP A 131 7.24 16.33 -5.85
CA ASP A 131 8.65 16.04 -6.14
C ASP A 131 9.29 15.08 -5.12
N GLY A 132 8.51 14.61 -4.12
CA GLY A 132 8.92 13.74 -3.04
C GLY A 132 9.50 14.45 -1.83
N SER A 133 9.68 15.77 -1.87
CA SER A 133 10.03 16.55 -0.68
C SER A 133 8.89 16.49 0.35
N PHE A 134 9.22 16.58 1.62
CA PHE A 134 8.24 16.42 2.68
C PHE A 134 8.43 17.46 3.79
N THR A 135 7.34 17.77 4.47
CA THR A 135 7.30 18.70 5.59
C THR A 135 6.48 18.10 6.73
N PRO A 136 6.85 18.34 8.00
CA PRO A 136 6.07 17.87 9.14
C PRO A 136 4.63 18.36 9.08
N ILE A 137 3.68 17.49 9.44
CA ILE A 137 2.32 17.91 9.75
C ILE A 137 2.37 18.74 11.04
N PRO A 138 1.88 19.98 11.03
CA PRO A 138 1.93 20.85 12.18
C PRO A 138 1.35 20.22 13.45
N ASN A 139 1.89 20.58 14.60
CA ASN A 139 1.44 20.22 15.95
C ASN A 139 1.60 18.75 16.37
N LEU A 140 1.50 17.76 15.48
CA LEU A 140 1.52 16.34 15.87
C LEU A 140 2.78 15.95 16.65
N GLN A 141 3.95 16.45 16.24
CA GLN A 141 5.19 16.22 16.97
C GLN A 141 5.20 16.93 18.35
N ALA A 142 4.63 18.13 18.44
CA ALA A 142 4.51 18.85 19.70
C ALA A 142 3.59 18.13 20.68
N ASP A 143 2.57 17.43 20.17
CA ASP A 143 1.65 16.58 20.91
C ASP A 143 2.20 15.15 21.13
N ASN A 144 3.47 14.92 20.80
CA ASN A 144 4.18 13.66 20.98
C ASN A 144 3.57 12.48 20.22
N LEU A 145 3.01 12.73 19.03
CA LEU A 145 2.52 11.71 18.12
C LEU A 145 3.59 11.36 17.08
N TYR A 146 3.93 10.07 17.03
CA TYR A 146 4.92 9.52 16.09
C TYR A 146 4.34 8.30 15.39
N GLY A 147 4.73 8.11 14.11
CA GLY A 147 4.30 6.99 13.29
C GLY A 147 4.88 5.66 13.75
N TYR A 148 4.15 4.59 13.45
CA TYR A 148 4.58 3.22 13.71
C TYR A 148 4.69 2.46 12.38
N LEU A 149 3.66 1.73 11.94
CA LEU A 149 3.69 0.96 10.70
C LEU A 149 2.50 1.35 9.79
N GLY A 150 1.35 0.72 9.92
CA GLY A 150 0.21 0.88 9.01
C GLY A 150 -0.35 2.32 8.95
N LEU A 151 -0.75 2.74 7.75
CA LEU A 151 -1.37 4.03 7.49
C LEU A 151 -2.32 3.96 6.29
N TRP A 152 -3.50 4.56 6.40
CA TRP A 152 -4.50 4.62 5.34
C TRP A 152 -5.29 5.92 5.37
N GLY A 153 -5.66 6.45 4.20
CA GLY A 153 -6.55 7.61 4.09
C GLY A 153 -8.02 7.22 4.25
N ASN A 154 -8.73 7.84 5.17
CA ASN A 154 -10.17 7.66 5.29
C ASN A 154 -10.88 8.30 4.08
N PRO A 155 -11.61 7.52 3.27
CA PRO A 155 -12.16 8.00 1.99
C PRO A 155 -13.30 9.01 2.15
N VAL A 156 -13.86 9.16 3.35
CA VAL A 156 -15.03 10.00 3.61
C VAL A 156 -14.63 11.40 4.07
N ASN A 157 -13.66 11.50 4.99
CA ASN A 157 -13.31 12.77 5.61
C ASN A 157 -11.88 13.26 5.30
N GLY A 158 -11.06 12.44 4.61
CA GLY A 158 -9.67 12.77 4.29
C GLY A 158 -8.73 12.71 5.49
N HIS A 159 -9.15 12.14 6.61
CA HIS A 159 -8.27 11.85 7.74
C HIS A 159 -7.33 10.68 7.46
N LEU A 160 -6.31 10.54 8.28
CA LEU A 160 -5.42 9.39 8.26
C LEU A 160 -5.78 8.47 9.42
N ILE A 161 -5.97 7.18 9.12
CA ILE A 161 -6.10 6.14 10.13
C ILE A 161 -4.81 5.34 10.13
N GLY A 162 -4.14 5.25 11.28
CA GLY A 162 -2.83 4.62 11.29
C GLY A 162 -2.33 4.18 12.65
N ALA A 163 -1.26 3.39 12.61
CA ALA A 163 -0.52 2.98 13.79
C ALA A 163 0.43 4.09 14.26
N SER A 164 0.46 4.32 15.55
CA SER A 164 1.33 5.31 16.19
C SER A 164 1.89 4.82 17.51
N ASN A 165 2.77 5.60 18.12
CA ASN A 165 3.22 5.37 19.50
C ASN A 165 2.09 5.47 20.54
N GLN A 166 0.92 5.98 20.16
CA GLN A 166 -0.29 6.06 20.99
C GLN A 166 -1.30 4.92 20.69
N GLY A 167 -0.95 3.99 19.80
CA GLY A 167 -1.83 2.95 19.29
C GLY A 167 -2.45 3.31 17.93
N LEU A 168 -3.63 2.78 17.64
CA LEU A 168 -4.40 3.14 16.45
C LEU A 168 -5.04 4.52 16.64
N VAL A 169 -4.79 5.41 15.70
CA VAL A 169 -5.20 6.81 15.75
C VAL A 169 -5.96 7.25 14.50
N ASP A 170 -6.78 8.29 14.68
CA ASP A 170 -7.46 9.05 13.64
C ASP A 170 -6.87 10.47 13.65
N ILE A 171 -6.21 10.86 12.57
CA ILE A 171 -5.47 12.12 12.44
C ILE A 171 -6.19 13.01 11.43
N ASP A 172 -6.49 14.23 11.80
CA ASP A 172 -6.83 15.30 10.86
C ASP A 172 -5.52 15.98 10.40
N PRO A 173 -5.02 15.68 9.19
CA PRO A 173 -3.73 16.20 8.75
C PRO A 173 -3.77 17.69 8.43
N LEU A 174 -4.96 18.27 8.15
CA LEU A 174 -5.13 19.68 7.86
C LEU A 174 -5.15 20.52 9.14
N ALA A 175 -5.82 20.04 10.18
CA ALA A 175 -5.86 20.68 11.48
C ALA A 175 -4.59 20.41 12.31
N GLY A 176 -3.86 19.33 12.00
CA GLY A 176 -2.74 18.88 12.81
C GLY A 176 -3.18 18.38 14.19
N THR A 177 -4.32 17.70 14.26
CA THR A 177 -4.87 17.13 15.49
C THR A 177 -5.11 15.63 15.33
N TYR A 178 -5.24 14.91 16.44
CA TYR A 178 -5.53 13.49 16.39
C TYR A 178 -6.42 13.04 17.55
N ARG A 179 -7.02 11.87 17.36
CA ARG A 179 -7.78 11.14 18.37
C ARG A 179 -7.29 9.70 18.42
N VAL A 180 -7.07 9.18 19.63
CA VAL A 180 -6.78 7.76 19.82
C VAL A 180 -8.07 6.95 19.62
N ILE A 181 -8.02 5.99 18.70
CA ILE A 181 -9.10 5.02 18.48
C ILE A 181 -8.95 3.88 19.48
N ASN A 182 -7.74 3.27 19.53
CA ASN A 182 -7.44 2.17 20.45
C ASN A 182 -5.96 2.21 20.85
N ASN A 183 -5.69 2.42 22.15
CA ASN A 183 -4.35 2.61 22.69
C ASN A 183 -3.54 1.31 22.90
N GLY A 184 -4.16 0.15 22.73
CA GLY A 184 -3.52 -1.16 22.86
C GLY A 184 -3.19 -1.84 21.52
N LEU A 185 -3.39 -1.15 20.39
CA LEU A 185 -3.33 -1.73 19.06
C LEU A 185 -2.26 -1.04 18.20
N TYR A 186 -1.25 -1.80 17.79
CA TYR A 186 -0.13 -1.34 16.97
C TYR A 186 -0.04 -2.14 15.67
N PRO A 187 -1.00 -1.97 14.74
CA PRO A 187 -1.10 -2.81 13.55
C PRO A 187 0.00 -2.52 12.55
N ASP A 188 0.39 -3.55 11.78
CA ASP A 188 1.25 -3.40 10.62
C ASP A 188 0.44 -2.88 9.42
N GLY A 189 -0.48 -3.68 8.89
CA GLY A 189 -1.41 -3.24 7.85
C GLY A 189 -2.63 -2.53 8.40
N VAL A 190 -3.02 -1.42 7.76
CA VAL A 190 -4.27 -0.68 8.07
C VAL A 190 -4.98 -0.33 6.79
N SER A 191 -6.30 -0.54 6.74
CA SER A 191 -7.18 -0.01 5.69
C SER A 191 -8.55 0.38 6.27
N VAL A 192 -9.34 1.14 5.51
CA VAL A 192 -10.60 1.73 6.01
C VAL A 192 -11.75 1.38 5.08
N SER A 193 -12.90 1.01 5.64
CA SER A 193 -14.13 0.70 4.90
C SER A 193 -14.58 1.87 4.00
N PRO A 194 -15.36 1.59 2.93
CA PRO A 194 -15.81 2.64 2.00
C PRO A 194 -16.65 3.73 2.65
N ASP A 195 -17.35 3.42 3.74
CA ASP A 195 -18.14 4.38 4.52
C ASP A 195 -17.33 5.14 5.59
N GLY A 196 -16.02 4.85 5.70
CA GLY A 196 -15.12 5.50 6.65
C GLY A 196 -15.32 5.10 8.11
N ALA A 197 -16.15 4.09 8.41
CA ALA A 197 -16.57 3.78 9.77
C ALA A 197 -15.76 2.66 10.43
N THR A 198 -15.13 1.78 9.64
CA THR A 198 -14.41 0.59 10.12
C THR A 198 -12.96 0.62 9.67
N ALA A 199 -12.05 0.39 10.60
CA ALA A 199 -10.64 0.09 10.29
C ALA A 199 -10.44 -1.42 10.25
N PHE A 200 -9.84 -1.93 9.17
CA PHE A 200 -9.35 -3.30 9.06
C PHE A 200 -7.84 -3.28 9.26
N VAL A 201 -7.36 -4.09 10.18
CA VAL A 201 -5.97 -4.07 10.60
C VAL A 201 -5.38 -5.47 10.66
N GLU A 202 -4.12 -5.61 10.26
CA GLU A 202 -3.35 -6.78 10.60
C GLU A 202 -2.88 -6.66 12.06
N ASN A 203 -3.10 -7.70 12.84
CA ASN A 203 -2.66 -7.76 14.23
C ASN A 203 -2.37 -9.20 14.65
N GLY A 204 -1.10 -9.52 14.78
CA GLY A 204 -0.65 -10.82 15.25
C GLY A 204 -0.99 -12.01 14.34
N GLY A 205 -1.00 -11.80 13.01
CA GLY A 205 -1.24 -12.84 12.01
C GLY A 205 -2.71 -13.09 11.71
N VAL A 206 -3.59 -12.18 12.11
CA VAL A 206 -5.03 -12.20 11.76
C VAL A 206 -5.46 -10.82 11.27
N ILE A 207 -6.57 -10.76 10.55
CA ILE A 207 -7.21 -9.50 10.22
C ILE A 207 -8.30 -9.22 11.26
N GLN A 208 -8.32 -8.01 11.79
CA GLN A 208 -9.34 -7.56 12.74
C GLN A 208 -10.04 -6.31 12.24
N SER A 209 -11.32 -6.19 12.51
CA SER A 209 -12.09 -4.97 12.23
C SER A 209 -12.45 -4.24 13.53
N TYR A 210 -12.26 -2.93 13.50
CA TYR A 210 -12.53 -2.03 14.64
C TYR A 210 -13.44 -0.89 14.21
N SER A 211 -14.39 -0.54 15.07
CA SER A 211 -15.15 0.69 14.92
C SER A 211 -14.23 1.91 15.10
N ILE A 212 -14.15 2.76 14.09
CA ILE A 212 -13.35 4.00 14.19
C ILE A 212 -13.94 4.95 15.22
N ALA A 213 -15.26 4.92 15.42
CA ALA A 213 -15.95 5.84 16.33
C ALA A 213 -15.57 5.65 17.81
N ASP A 214 -15.46 4.39 18.27
CA ASP A 214 -15.27 4.05 19.70
C ASP A 214 -14.12 3.07 19.96
N GLY A 215 -13.44 2.58 18.92
CA GLY A 215 -12.30 1.68 19.05
C GLY A 215 -12.66 0.24 19.44
N SER A 216 -13.93 -0.14 19.40
CA SER A 216 -14.37 -1.49 19.73
C SER A 216 -13.99 -2.48 18.63
N LEU A 217 -13.50 -3.67 19.02
CA LEU A 217 -13.30 -4.80 18.12
C LEU A 217 -14.67 -5.30 17.66
N THR A 218 -14.89 -5.36 16.36
CA THR A 218 -16.16 -5.84 15.79
C THR A 218 -16.06 -7.26 15.27
N HIS A 219 -14.91 -7.66 14.70
CA HIS A 219 -14.71 -9.03 14.22
C HIS A 219 -13.22 -9.40 14.13
N THR A 220 -12.91 -10.72 14.08
CA THR A 220 -11.58 -11.28 13.82
C THR A 220 -11.68 -12.32 12.71
N TYR A 221 -10.93 -12.14 11.63
CA TYR A 221 -10.90 -13.01 10.47
C TYR A 221 -9.63 -13.84 10.45
N PHE A 222 -9.78 -15.16 10.30
CA PHE A 222 -8.68 -16.12 10.23
C PHE A 222 -8.49 -16.55 8.78
N THR A 223 -7.44 -16.04 8.13
CA THR A 223 -7.16 -16.32 6.71
C THR A 223 -6.46 -17.66 6.48
N GLY A 224 -5.81 -18.21 7.51
CA GLY A 224 -4.94 -19.39 7.36
C GLY A 224 -3.58 -19.09 6.71
N HIS A 225 -3.31 -17.82 6.41
CA HIS A 225 -2.06 -17.31 5.84
C HIS A 225 -1.36 -16.37 6.82
N SER A 226 -0.27 -15.74 6.39
CA SER A 226 0.48 -14.76 7.18
C SER A 226 0.20 -13.35 6.64
N PRO A 227 -0.95 -12.73 7.00
CA PRO A 227 -1.28 -11.38 6.56
C PRO A 227 -0.22 -10.39 7.02
N ASP A 228 0.00 -9.36 6.21
CA ASP A 228 0.86 -8.21 6.51
C ASP A 228 0.13 -6.91 6.12
N GLY A 229 0.07 -6.57 4.83
CA GLY A 229 -0.68 -5.40 4.35
C GLY A 229 -2.15 -5.68 4.07
N THR A 230 -3.00 -4.69 4.32
CA THR A 230 -4.42 -4.72 3.96
C THR A 230 -4.80 -3.54 3.09
N GLY A 231 -5.72 -3.74 2.14
CA GLY A 231 -6.27 -2.67 1.31
C GLY A 231 -7.73 -2.90 0.99
N VAL A 232 -8.60 -1.98 1.41
CA VAL A 232 -10.04 -2.09 1.11
C VAL A 232 -10.32 -1.64 -0.31
N ILE A 233 -11.10 -2.45 -1.04
CA ILE A 233 -11.63 -2.12 -2.36
C ILE A 233 -12.79 -1.12 -2.20
N ILE A 234 -12.72 -0.01 -2.97
CA ILE A 234 -13.76 1.00 -2.98
C ILE A 234 -14.33 1.14 -4.38
N GLY A 235 -15.59 0.74 -4.52
CA GLY A 235 -16.32 0.76 -5.79
C GLY A 235 -16.36 -0.59 -6.50
N GLY A 236 -17.19 -0.69 -7.53
CA GLY A 236 -17.40 -1.91 -8.32
C GLY A 236 -18.06 -3.06 -7.54
N PRO A 237 -18.03 -4.26 -8.12
CA PRO A 237 -18.70 -5.44 -7.54
C PRO A 237 -18.03 -6.00 -6.29
N LEU A 238 -16.75 -5.65 -6.03
CA LEU A 238 -15.98 -6.10 -4.88
C LEU A 238 -15.90 -5.01 -3.78
N ASN A 239 -16.80 -4.01 -3.82
CA ASN A 239 -16.79 -2.90 -2.89
C ASN A 239 -16.92 -3.36 -1.43
N GLY A 240 -15.92 -3.04 -0.63
CA GLY A 240 -15.83 -3.43 0.79
C GLY A 240 -14.99 -4.67 1.05
N ASP A 241 -14.62 -5.44 0.01
CA ASP A 241 -13.69 -6.54 0.17
C ASP A 241 -12.28 -6.03 0.48
N ILE A 242 -11.51 -6.84 1.17
CA ILE A 242 -10.16 -6.49 1.62
C ILE A 242 -9.15 -7.33 0.85
N VAL A 243 -8.26 -6.67 0.12
CA VAL A 243 -7.06 -7.30 -0.43
C VAL A 243 -6.05 -7.46 0.70
N VAL A 244 -5.57 -8.67 0.89
CA VAL A 244 -4.60 -9.04 1.94
C VAL A 244 -3.30 -9.48 1.28
N ASN A 245 -2.23 -8.72 1.49
CA ASN A 245 -0.90 -9.03 1.00
C ASN A 245 -0.16 -9.84 2.06
N ASN A 246 0.13 -11.10 1.76
CA ASN A 246 0.64 -12.04 2.74
C ASN A 246 2.16 -12.19 2.68
N ASN A 247 2.79 -12.44 3.83
CA ASN A 247 4.23 -12.71 3.95
C ASN A 247 4.68 -14.00 3.26
N ASP A 248 3.76 -14.89 2.90
CA ASP A 248 4.04 -16.15 2.20
C ASP A 248 4.05 -16.02 0.67
N GLY A 249 3.94 -14.82 0.14
CA GLY A 249 3.95 -14.53 -1.31
C GLY A 249 2.62 -14.74 -2.00
N THR A 250 1.53 -14.83 -1.24
CA THR A 250 0.16 -14.89 -1.78
C THR A 250 -0.56 -13.55 -1.62
N LEU A 251 -1.54 -13.31 -2.47
CA LEU A 251 -2.48 -12.21 -2.36
C LEU A 251 -3.88 -12.79 -2.15
N GLY A 252 -4.51 -12.44 -1.04
CA GLY A 252 -5.85 -12.88 -0.70
C GLY A 252 -6.90 -11.81 -0.93
N LEU A 253 -8.14 -12.23 -1.06
CA LEU A 253 -9.34 -11.40 -1.04
C LEU A 253 -10.25 -11.89 0.09
N LEU A 254 -10.53 -11.02 1.04
CA LEU A 254 -11.42 -11.26 2.18
C LEU A 254 -12.74 -10.50 1.97
N ASP A 255 -13.84 -11.22 1.90
CA ASP A 255 -15.20 -10.67 1.94
C ASP A 255 -15.68 -10.61 3.40
N PRO A 256 -15.70 -9.43 4.04
CA PRO A 256 -16.07 -9.29 5.45
C PRO A 256 -17.56 -9.52 5.71
N THR A 257 -18.38 -9.64 4.68
CA THR A 257 -19.84 -9.88 4.80
C THR A 257 -20.19 -11.36 4.89
N LYS A 258 -19.26 -12.25 4.55
CA LYS A 258 -19.45 -13.70 4.65
C LYS A 258 -19.34 -14.17 6.10
N ALA A 259 -20.07 -15.25 6.39
CA ALA A 259 -19.99 -15.90 7.70
C ALA A 259 -18.66 -16.62 7.89
N ASP A 260 -18.22 -16.77 9.13
CA ASP A 260 -17.05 -17.56 9.47
C ASP A 260 -17.20 -19.01 9.01
N GLY A 261 -16.17 -19.51 8.34
CA GLY A 261 -16.16 -20.85 7.76
C GLY A 261 -16.82 -20.96 6.38
N ASP A 262 -17.34 -19.89 5.80
CA ASP A 262 -17.70 -19.86 4.38
C ASP A 262 -16.42 -19.99 3.55
N PRO A 263 -16.31 -20.98 2.65
CA PRO A 263 -15.11 -21.17 1.82
C PRO A 263 -14.82 -19.99 0.88
N ASN A 264 -15.80 -19.12 0.66
CA ASN A 264 -15.64 -17.91 -0.14
C ASN A 264 -15.42 -16.65 0.73
N GLN A 265 -15.27 -16.77 2.05
CA GLN A 265 -14.95 -15.64 2.90
C GLN A 265 -13.53 -15.13 2.62
N PHE A 266 -12.59 -16.06 2.38
CA PHE A 266 -11.22 -15.73 2.01
C PHE A 266 -10.75 -16.62 0.85
N VAL A 267 -10.32 -16.02 -0.24
CA VAL A 267 -9.83 -16.72 -1.44
C VAL A 267 -8.47 -16.16 -1.85
N ILE A 268 -7.58 -17.02 -2.37
CA ILE A 268 -6.30 -16.58 -2.93
C ILE A 268 -6.51 -16.13 -4.36
N ILE A 269 -6.25 -14.87 -4.64
CA ILE A 269 -6.42 -14.24 -5.96
C ILE A 269 -5.13 -14.15 -6.76
N ALA A 270 -3.96 -14.21 -6.10
CA ALA A 270 -2.67 -14.33 -6.77
C ALA A 270 -1.67 -15.09 -5.90
N ASP A 271 -0.65 -15.70 -6.52
CA ASP A 271 0.39 -16.46 -5.85
C ASP A 271 1.75 -16.36 -6.56
N GLY A 272 2.77 -17.00 -5.99
CA GLY A 272 4.13 -17.06 -6.53
C GLY A 272 4.95 -15.80 -6.30
N GLY A 273 4.41 -14.82 -5.60
CA GLY A 273 5.12 -13.60 -5.23
C GLY A 273 6.22 -13.80 -4.18
N SER A 274 6.87 -12.71 -3.83
CA SER A 274 7.77 -12.61 -2.68
C SER A 274 6.97 -12.26 -1.41
N ARG A 275 7.65 -12.03 -0.29
CA ARG A 275 7.03 -11.46 0.90
C ARG A 275 6.21 -10.22 0.52
N GLY A 276 4.95 -10.24 0.86
CA GLY A 276 4.06 -9.09 0.74
C GLY A 276 4.27 -8.10 1.88
N ASP A 277 3.83 -6.87 1.67
CA ASP A 277 3.83 -5.83 2.69
C ASP A 277 2.59 -4.95 2.44
N PHE A 278 2.70 -3.68 2.13
CA PHE A 278 1.56 -2.78 1.98
C PHE A 278 0.69 -3.06 0.74
N VAL A 279 -0.58 -2.67 0.87
CA VAL A 279 -1.51 -2.41 -0.23
C VAL A 279 -1.90 -0.94 -0.17
N SER A 280 -1.82 -0.22 -1.27
CA SER A 280 -2.11 1.22 -1.32
C SER A 280 -3.06 1.55 -2.48
N PRO A 281 -4.07 2.42 -2.27
CA PRO A 281 -4.99 2.77 -3.35
C PRO A 281 -4.34 3.74 -4.34
N ASP A 282 -4.54 3.47 -5.63
CA ASP A 282 -4.33 4.44 -6.69
C ASP A 282 -5.65 5.13 -6.99
N THR A 283 -5.81 6.30 -6.39
CA THR A 283 -7.06 7.05 -6.43
C THR A 283 -7.32 7.73 -7.78
N ASN A 284 -6.33 7.79 -8.68
CA ASN A 284 -6.46 8.47 -9.97
C ASN A 284 -7.04 7.55 -11.04
N ASN A 285 -6.72 6.27 -11.01
CA ASN A 285 -7.16 5.32 -12.03
C ASN A 285 -7.95 4.13 -11.46
N GLY A 286 -8.22 4.11 -10.16
CA GLY A 286 -9.06 3.10 -9.53
C GLY A 286 -8.40 1.73 -9.43
N THR A 287 -7.08 1.67 -9.22
CA THR A 287 -6.30 0.45 -9.04
C THR A 287 -5.68 0.38 -7.63
N LEU A 288 -5.04 -0.74 -7.31
CA LEU A 288 -4.29 -0.90 -6.06
C LEU A 288 -2.82 -1.19 -6.36
N PHE A 289 -1.92 -0.55 -5.63
CA PHE A 289 -0.52 -0.90 -5.58
C PHE A 289 -0.31 -2.02 -4.56
N ILE A 290 0.45 -3.04 -4.94
CA ILE A 290 0.78 -4.22 -4.13
C ILE A 290 2.29 -4.27 -3.97
N SER A 291 2.80 -4.06 -2.78
CA SER A 291 4.24 -4.12 -2.50
C SER A 291 4.73 -5.56 -2.49
N GLN A 292 5.86 -5.79 -3.14
CA GLN A 292 6.65 -7.02 -3.13
C GLN A 292 8.11 -6.67 -2.85
N VAL A 293 8.96 -7.62 -2.45
CA VAL A 293 10.35 -7.34 -2.05
C VAL A 293 11.14 -6.58 -3.12
N GLU A 294 10.94 -6.87 -4.40
CA GLU A 294 11.72 -6.26 -5.48
C GLU A 294 10.91 -5.34 -6.40
N SER A 295 9.59 -5.23 -6.16
CA SER A 295 8.70 -4.51 -7.07
C SER A 295 7.44 -4.01 -6.38
N VAL A 296 6.77 -3.08 -7.04
CA VAL A 296 5.37 -2.77 -6.81
C VAL A 296 4.57 -3.30 -7.99
N GLN A 297 3.57 -4.12 -7.71
CA GLN A 297 2.59 -4.56 -8.70
C GLN A 297 1.38 -3.63 -8.67
N ARG A 298 0.67 -3.55 -9.79
CA ARG A 298 -0.62 -2.88 -9.89
C ARG A 298 -1.71 -3.92 -10.11
N LEU A 299 -2.63 -4.01 -9.16
CA LEU A 299 -3.85 -4.80 -9.27
C LEU A 299 -4.96 -3.92 -9.82
N SER A 300 -5.61 -4.35 -10.88
CA SER A 300 -6.72 -3.65 -11.51
C SER A 300 -7.82 -4.62 -11.92
N CYS A 301 -8.95 -4.10 -12.36
CA CYS A 301 -10.06 -4.89 -12.87
C CYS A 301 -10.49 -4.40 -14.26
N GLY A 302 -11.31 -5.19 -14.94
CA GLY A 302 -11.74 -4.93 -16.31
C GLY A 302 -12.54 -3.64 -16.50
N PRO A 303 -12.92 -3.30 -17.74
CA PRO A 303 -13.64 -2.06 -18.05
C PRO A 303 -14.92 -1.89 -17.22
N GLY A 304 -15.11 -0.71 -16.65
CA GLY A 304 -16.26 -0.38 -15.80
C GLY A 304 -16.15 -0.86 -14.35
N CYS A 305 -15.04 -1.46 -13.97
CA CYS A 305 -14.69 -1.81 -12.60
C CYS A 305 -13.65 -0.83 -12.06
N SER A 306 -13.69 -0.57 -10.76
CA SER A 306 -12.68 0.16 -10.00
C SER A 306 -12.46 -0.58 -8.69
N ILE A 307 -11.22 -0.77 -8.28
CA ILE A 307 -10.84 -1.41 -7.01
C ILE A 307 -10.03 -0.49 -6.11
N GLY A 308 -9.57 0.65 -6.63
CA GLY A 308 -9.09 1.78 -5.86
C GLY A 308 -10.21 2.82 -5.67
N VAL A 309 -9.93 3.88 -4.94
CA VAL A 309 -10.89 4.97 -4.79
C VAL A 309 -11.14 5.60 -6.17
N ALA A 310 -12.33 5.40 -6.72
CA ALA A 310 -12.69 6.04 -7.99
C ALA A 310 -12.59 7.55 -7.82
N ALA A 311 -11.91 8.22 -8.76
CA ALA A 311 -12.02 9.67 -8.86
C ALA A 311 -13.51 10.04 -8.89
N ALA A 312 -13.91 11.00 -8.05
CA ALA A 312 -15.29 11.47 -8.03
C ALA A 312 -15.67 11.90 -9.45
N THR A 313 -16.48 11.09 -10.14
CA THR A 313 -17.04 11.50 -11.43
C THR A 313 -17.85 12.74 -11.16
N PRO A 314 -17.60 13.88 -11.88
CA PRO A 314 -18.41 15.07 -11.70
C PRO A 314 -19.87 14.68 -11.83
N GLU A 315 -20.66 14.96 -10.81
CA GLU A 315 -22.09 14.61 -10.85
C GLU A 315 -22.73 15.14 -12.14
N PRO A 316 -23.53 14.33 -12.83
CA PRO A 316 -24.21 14.76 -14.07
C PRO A 316 -25.01 16.09 -13.92
N GLY A 317 -25.33 16.45 -12.66
CA GLY A 317 -25.99 17.69 -12.31
C GLY A 317 -25.19 18.96 -12.65
N THR A 318 -23.88 18.93 -12.57
CA THR A 318 -23.03 20.11 -12.85
C THR A 318 -22.99 20.42 -14.34
N LEU A 319 -22.91 19.40 -15.20
CA LEU A 319 -23.02 19.54 -16.65
C LEU A 319 -24.45 19.94 -17.06
N GLY A 320 -25.46 19.36 -16.44
CA GLY A 320 -26.87 19.70 -16.68
C GLY A 320 -27.19 21.17 -16.32
N MET A 321 -26.64 21.71 -15.23
CA MET A 321 -26.82 23.12 -14.85
C MET A 321 -26.13 24.09 -15.81
N LEU A 322 -24.93 23.76 -16.32
CA LEU A 322 -24.21 24.56 -17.30
C LEU A 322 -24.97 24.62 -18.65
N PHE A 323 -25.52 23.50 -19.12
CA PHE A 323 -26.34 23.47 -20.33
C PHE A 323 -27.68 24.15 -20.14
N GLY A 324 -28.32 24.01 -18.99
CA GLY A 324 -29.58 24.68 -18.65
C GLY A 324 -29.46 26.20 -18.59
N ALA A 325 -28.39 26.71 -17.98
CA ALA A 325 -28.10 28.14 -17.91
C ALA A 325 -27.79 28.75 -19.29
N GLY A 326 -27.06 27.99 -20.15
CA GLY A 326 -26.79 28.43 -21.53
C GLY A 326 -28.04 28.55 -22.40
N LEU A 327 -28.97 27.60 -22.29
CA LEU A 327 -30.24 27.61 -23.03
C LEU A 327 -31.20 28.72 -22.55
N ALA A 328 -31.25 28.96 -21.24
CA ALA A 328 -32.03 30.06 -20.66
C ALA A 328 -31.53 31.44 -21.14
N ALA A 329 -30.21 31.65 -21.18
CA ALA A 329 -29.62 32.90 -21.67
C ALA A 329 -29.90 33.13 -23.17
N LEU A 330 -29.92 32.11 -23.99
CA LEU A 330 -30.27 32.19 -25.42
C LEU A 330 -31.77 32.49 -25.63
N ALA A 331 -32.65 31.93 -24.81
CA ALA A 331 -34.11 32.21 -24.88
C ALA A 331 -34.45 33.65 -24.48
N PHE A 332 -33.78 34.22 -23.48
CA PHE A 332 -33.96 35.63 -23.08
C PHE A 332 -33.47 36.60 -24.14
N ARG A 333 -32.42 36.28 -24.89
CA ARG A 333 -31.89 37.15 -25.96
C ARG A 333 -32.81 37.22 -27.20
N ARG A 334 -33.64 36.19 -27.45
CA ARG A 334 -34.60 36.15 -28.56
C ARG A 334 -35.91 36.94 -28.29
N ARG A 335 -36.22 37.26 -27.03
CA ARG A 335 -37.43 38.04 -26.67
C ARG A 335 -37.23 39.55 -26.65
N ARG A 336 -36.02 40.03 -26.95
CA ARG A 336 -35.70 41.49 -26.97
C ARG A 336 -35.40 42.03 -28.37
N LYS A 337 -35.88 41.35 -29.44
CA LYS A 337 -35.88 41.91 -30.80
C LYS A 337 -37.30 42.02 -31.31
#